data_c4332195cb83f0eeb28bd1882e3cd251
#
_entry.id   c4332195cb83f0eeb28bd1882e3cd251
#
_cell.length_a   1.000
_cell.length_b   1.000
_cell.length_c   1.000
_cell.angle_alpha   90.00
_cell.angle_beta   90.00
_cell.angle_gamma   90.00
#
_symmetry.space_group_name_H-M   'P 1'
#
loop_
_entity.id
_entity.type
_entity.pdbx_description
1 polymer ?
#
loop_
_entity_poly.entity_id
_entity_poly.type
_entity_poly.pdbx_seq_one_letter_code
_entity_poly.pdbx_strand_id
1 'polypeptide(L)'
;QQNLAIERGNYTAGEPAVKYRGLFFNDEAPCLTNWVKHAFGTNYGGHEFYAKCFELILRLRGNFLWPAMWCWTFYADDPLNSKVGDEMGVVISTSHHEPMARNHQEWSRHRKEYGAWNYVTNQKIIDQFFSEGIRRMKDTEDVVTIGMRGDGDGPMSEDADTKLLERIIRNQRKIIARETGRPAEETPQVWALYKEVQDYYDKGLRVPDDVIMLLADDNWGNVRRLPNAEERKQIGRA
;
A
#
# COMPACT_ATOMS: atom_id res chain seq x y z
N GLN A 1 -5.52 43.38 19.14
CA GLN A 1 -5.08 42.39 18.13
C GLN A 1 -3.66 42.73 17.72
N GLN A 2 -2.68 41.86 17.98
CA GLN A 2 -1.34 42.02 17.42
C GLN A 2 -1.39 41.57 15.96
N ASN A 3 -1.00 42.47 15.05
CA ASN A 3 -0.83 42.13 13.65
C ASN A 3 0.40 41.23 13.50
N LEU A 4 0.21 39.98 13.11
CA LEU A 4 1.29 39.09 12.71
C LEU A 4 1.59 39.34 11.23
N ALA A 5 2.75 39.89 10.93
CA ALA A 5 3.25 40.03 9.57
C ALA A 5 4.32 38.97 9.33
N ILE A 6 4.14 38.17 8.28
CA ILE A 6 5.15 37.22 7.82
C ILE A 6 5.78 37.80 6.56
N GLU A 7 7.10 37.94 6.58
CA GLU A 7 7.85 38.38 5.40
C GLU A 7 7.73 37.32 4.28
N ARG A 8 7.39 37.78 3.07
CA ARG A 8 7.25 36.92 1.92
C ARG A 8 8.61 36.51 1.40
N GLY A 9 8.96 35.25 1.52
CA GLY A 9 10.23 34.71 1.03
C GLY A 9 10.05 33.30 0.47
N ASN A 10 10.96 32.91 -0.43
CA ASN A 10 11.05 31.55 -0.93
C ASN A 10 12.12 30.81 -0.13
N TYR A 11 11.69 29.85 0.66
CA TYR A 11 12.57 29.00 1.44
C TYR A 11 12.50 27.58 0.88
N THR A 12 13.63 27.02 0.47
CA THR A 12 13.72 25.64 -0.02
C THR A 12 14.86 24.91 0.70
N ALA A 13 14.61 23.69 1.10
CA ALA A 13 15.63 22.77 1.63
C ALA A 13 16.21 21.84 0.54
N GLY A 14 15.79 22.05 -0.73
CA GLY A 14 16.11 21.18 -1.83
C GLY A 14 15.24 19.92 -1.90
N GLU A 15 15.53 19.07 -2.85
CA GLU A 15 14.83 17.79 -3.05
C GLU A 15 15.23 16.81 -1.92
N PRO A 16 14.26 16.13 -1.29
CA PRO A 16 14.55 15.10 -0.28
C PRO A 16 15.30 13.91 -0.87
N ALA A 17 16.29 13.39 -0.13
CA ALA A 17 17.05 12.21 -0.55
C ALA A 17 16.20 10.92 -0.63
N VAL A 18 15.07 10.85 0.09
CA VAL A 18 14.11 9.74 0.05
C VAL A 18 12.81 10.26 -0.55
N LYS A 19 12.38 9.64 -1.65
CA LYS A 19 11.20 10.08 -2.41
C LYS A 19 9.91 9.92 -1.59
N TYR A 20 9.64 8.72 -1.04
CA TYR A 20 8.42 8.42 -0.30
C TYR A 20 8.70 8.38 1.21
N ARG A 21 8.02 9.23 1.94
CA ARG A 21 8.17 9.39 3.40
C ARG A 21 6.79 9.51 4.01
N GLY A 22 6.39 8.60 4.87
CA GLY A 22 5.02 8.61 5.32
C GLY A 22 4.75 7.80 6.57
N LEU A 23 3.49 7.54 6.76
CA LEU A 23 2.95 6.84 7.91
C LEU A 23 2.17 5.61 7.48
N PHE A 24 2.09 4.66 8.39
CA PHE A 24 1.22 3.52 8.33
C PHE A 24 0.18 3.65 9.44
N PHE A 25 -1.10 3.73 9.08
CA PHE A 25 -2.19 3.86 10.04
C PHE A 25 -2.88 2.51 10.21
N ASN A 26 -3.12 2.14 11.45
CA ASN A 26 -4.00 1.04 11.78
C ASN A 26 -5.39 1.57 12.12
N ASP A 27 -6.41 1.02 11.49
CA ASP A 27 -7.81 1.44 11.62
C ASP A 27 -8.61 0.57 12.60
N GLU A 28 -7.93 -0.26 13.39
CA GLU A 28 -8.60 -1.18 14.32
C GLU A 28 -9.44 -0.47 15.38
N ALA A 29 -10.55 -1.12 15.71
CA ALA A 29 -11.34 -0.80 16.88
C ALA A 29 -10.62 -1.28 18.18
N PRO A 30 -10.80 -0.59 19.29
CA PRO A 30 -11.69 0.57 19.51
C PRO A 30 -11.06 1.93 19.23
N CYS A 31 -9.76 2.00 18.96
CA CYS A 31 -9.03 3.25 18.91
C CYS A 31 -9.47 4.18 17.79
N LEU A 32 -8.91 4.01 16.60
CA LEU A 32 -9.11 4.94 15.49
C LEU A 32 -10.56 4.92 14.99
N THR A 33 -11.16 3.75 14.89
CA THR A 33 -12.55 3.57 14.43
C THR A 33 -13.54 4.33 15.30
N ASN A 34 -13.44 4.21 16.63
CA ASN A 34 -14.34 4.91 17.55
C ASN A 34 -14.09 6.42 17.55
N TRP A 35 -12.82 6.83 17.45
CA TRP A 35 -12.51 8.24 17.37
C TRP A 35 -13.08 8.88 16.09
N VAL A 36 -12.93 8.24 14.94
CA VAL A 36 -13.49 8.74 13.67
C VAL A 36 -15.02 8.81 13.73
N LYS A 37 -15.65 7.77 14.28
CA LYS A 37 -17.12 7.80 14.48
C LYS A 37 -17.57 8.97 15.34
N HIS A 38 -16.86 9.26 16.40
CA HIS A 38 -17.18 10.37 17.29
C HIS A 38 -16.90 11.74 16.66
N ALA A 39 -15.76 11.88 15.98
CA ALA A 39 -15.30 13.16 15.44
C ALA A 39 -15.93 13.53 14.08
N PHE A 40 -16.23 12.55 13.24
CA PHE A 40 -16.72 12.75 11.86
C PHE A 40 -18.11 12.15 11.62
N GLY A 41 -18.67 11.41 12.57
CA GLY A 41 -20.01 10.82 12.45
C GLY A 41 -20.12 9.62 11.50
N THR A 42 -18.99 9.11 10.96
CA THR A 42 -18.93 7.99 10.03
C THR A 42 -18.39 6.73 10.72
N ASN A 43 -18.80 5.55 10.20
CA ASN A 43 -18.25 4.26 10.67
C ASN A 43 -17.05 3.82 9.85
N TYR A 44 -16.47 4.70 9.04
CA TYR A 44 -15.32 4.46 8.17
C TYR A 44 -14.51 5.76 8.00
N GLY A 45 -13.26 5.64 7.57
CA GLY A 45 -12.41 6.77 7.21
C GLY A 45 -12.83 7.35 5.87
N GLY A 46 -13.60 8.44 5.91
CA GLY A 46 -13.99 9.20 4.72
C GLY A 46 -12.95 10.27 4.35
N HIS A 47 -13.15 10.92 3.22
CA HIS A 47 -12.23 11.92 2.69
C HIS A 47 -11.97 13.11 3.63
N GLU A 48 -12.94 13.52 4.43
CA GLU A 48 -12.76 14.58 5.42
C GLU A 48 -11.77 14.18 6.53
N PHE A 49 -11.84 12.93 6.99
CA PHE A 49 -10.87 12.37 7.93
C PHE A 49 -9.48 12.25 7.29
N TYR A 50 -9.39 11.65 6.09
CA TYR A 50 -8.11 11.48 5.42
C TYR A 50 -7.48 12.80 5.01
N ALA A 51 -8.25 13.83 4.67
CA ALA A 51 -7.72 15.18 4.44
C ALA A 51 -6.94 15.70 5.66
N LYS A 52 -7.39 15.42 6.90
CA LYS A 52 -6.65 15.78 8.11
C LYS A 52 -5.38 14.94 8.29
N CYS A 53 -5.44 13.66 7.93
CA CYS A 53 -4.26 12.79 7.93
C CYS A 53 -3.22 13.26 6.91
N PHE A 54 -3.66 13.62 5.72
CA PHE A 54 -2.78 14.15 4.66
C PHE A 54 -2.15 15.48 5.07
N GLU A 55 -2.93 16.39 5.63
CA GLU A 55 -2.41 17.63 6.19
C GLU A 55 -1.33 17.38 7.25
N LEU A 56 -1.56 16.42 8.17
CA LEU A 56 -0.58 16.03 9.18
C LEU A 56 0.71 15.49 8.55
N ILE A 57 0.60 14.59 7.56
CA ILE A 57 1.74 14.02 6.85
C ILE A 57 2.57 15.12 6.19
N LEU A 58 1.92 16.04 5.48
CA LEU A 58 2.60 17.15 4.81
C LEU A 58 3.28 18.10 5.80
N ARG A 59 2.64 18.41 6.96
CA ARG A 59 3.25 19.21 8.03
C ARG A 59 4.47 18.52 8.64
N LEU A 60 4.50 17.20 8.67
CA LEU A 60 5.65 16.40 9.09
C LEU A 60 6.69 16.19 7.97
N ARG A 61 6.55 16.87 6.82
CA ARG A 61 7.39 16.72 5.63
C ARG A 61 7.36 15.33 5.01
N GLY A 62 6.28 14.59 5.25
CA GLY A 62 5.94 13.35 4.54
C GLY A 62 5.15 13.62 3.26
N ASN A 63 4.94 12.58 2.48
CA ASN A 63 4.15 12.60 1.25
C ASN A 63 3.53 11.23 0.93
N PHE A 64 3.43 10.32 1.91
CA PHE A 64 3.04 8.94 1.65
C PHE A 64 2.17 8.39 2.78
N LEU A 65 1.15 7.62 2.44
CA LEU A 65 0.27 6.95 3.39
C LEU A 65 0.04 5.48 3.03
N TRP A 66 0.17 4.60 4.02
CA TRP A 66 -0.44 3.28 4.06
C TRP A 66 -1.62 3.31 5.02
N PRO A 67 -2.86 3.42 4.53
CA PRO A 67 -4.04 3.18 5.37
C PRO A 67 -4.16 1.69 5.63
N ALA A 68 -4.14 1.25 6.89
CA ALA A 68 -4.43 -0.13 7.25
C ALA A 68 -5.94 -0.37 7.24
N MET A 69 -6.36 -1.52 6.76
CA MET A 69 -7.74 -1.77 6.35
C MET A 69 -8.32 -3.03 6.98
N TRP A 70 -8.25 -3.07 8.31
CA TRP A 70 -8.88 -4.12 9.09
C TRP A 70 -10.38 -3.92 9.26
N CYS A 71 -10.82 -2.65 9.37
CA CYS A 71 -12.21 -2.29 9.59
C CYS A 71 -12.84 -1.65 8.35
N TRP A 72 -12.07 -0.87 7.59
CA TRP A 72 -12.52 -0.04 6.49
C TRP A 72 -11.92 -0.46 5.16
N THR A 73 -12.40 0.18 4.09
CA THR A 73 -11.83 0.06 2.75
C THR A 73 -11.56 1.44 2.19
N PHE A 74 -10.29 1.82 2.11
CA PHE A 74 -9.89 3.19 1.72
C PHE A 74 -10.52 3.65 0.41
N TYR A 75 -10.51 2.78 -0.61
CA TYR A 75 -11.02 3.14 -1.93
C TYR A 75 -12.52 2.88 -2.10
N ALA A 76 -13.11 1.89 -1.42
CA ALA A 76 -14.47 1.47 -1.67
C ALA A 76 -15.49 2.13 -0.73
N ASP A 77 -15.10 2.45 0.51
CA ASP A 77 -16.00 3.12 1.46
C ASP A 77 -16.20 4.60 1.09
N ASP A 78 -15.17 5.26 0.55
CA ASP A 78 -15.29 6.62 0.03
C ASP A 78 -14.35 6.82 -1.17
N PRO A 79 -14.87 6.87 -2.40
CA PRO A 79 -14.06 7.05 -3.61
C PRO A 79 -13.37 8.43 -3.70
N LEU A 80 -13.71 9.39 -2.86
CA LEU A 80 -13.02 10.67 -2.78
C LEU A 80 -11.70 10.61 -2.02
N ASN A 81 -11.45 9.55 -1.25
CA ASN A 81 -10.23 9.40 -0.45
C ASN A 81 -8.96 9.50 -1.31
N SER A 82 -8.87 8.73 -2.39
CA SER A 82 -7.70 8.76 -3.28
C SER A 82 -7.58 10.08 -4.03
N LYS A 83 -8.70 10.65 -4.46
CA LYS A 83 -8.73 11.94 -5.14
C LYS A 83 -8.21 13.08 -4.27
N VAL A 84 -8.65 13.14 -3.01
CA VAL A 84 -8.16 14.16 -2.06
C VAL A 84 -6.68 13.94 -1.74
N GLY A 85 -6.22 12.68 -1.65
CA GLY A 85 -4.80 12.37 -1.52
C GLY A 85 -3.96 12.94 -2.67
N ASP A 86 -4.38 12.67 -3.89
CA ASP A 86 -3.73 13.17 -5.11
C ASP A 86 -3.74 14.70 -5.20
N GLU A 87 -4.90 15.34 -4.98
CA GLU A 87 -5.03 16.80 -4.96
C GLU A 87 -4.15 17.48 -3.90
N MET A 88 -3.89 16.81 -2.77
CA MET A 88 -2.99 17.30 -1.72
C MET A 88 -1.52 16.91 -1.92
N GLY A 89 -1.19 16.10 -2.92
CA GLY A 89 0.17 15.63 -3.20
C GLY A 89 0.64 14.54 -2.24
N VAL A 90 -0.28 13.71 -1.73
CA VAL A 90 0.05 12.54 -0.88
C VAL A 90 -0.16 11.27 -1.68
N VAL A 91 0.91 10.53 -1.84
CA VAL A 91 0.94 9.24 -2.55
C VAL A 91 0.33 8.16 -1.66
N ILE A 92 -0.57 7.38 -2.21
CA ILE A 92 -1.23 6.29 -1.49
C ILE A 92 -0.62 4.94 -1.91
N SER A 93 -0.55 4.03 -0.96
CA SER A 93 -0.32 2.61 -1.23
C SER A 93 -1.21 1.78 -0.31
N THR A 94 -1.25 0.49 -0.53
CA THR A 94 -1.98 -0.43 0.34
C THR A 94 -1.00 -1.30 1.12
N SER A 95 -1.41 -1.82 2.26
CA SER A 95 -0.53 -2.57 3.16
C SER A 95 -0.08 -3.92 2.54
N HIS A 96 0.86 -4.57 3.22
CA HIS A 96 1.54 -5.79 2.78
C HIS A 96 0.63 -6.98 2.42
N HIS A 97 -0.60 -7.02 2.93
CA HIS A 97 -1.59 -8.08 2.64
C HIS A 97 -2.72 -7.62 1.74
N GLU A 98 -2.63 -6.42 1.18
CA GLU A 98 -3.66 -5.77 0.38
C GLU A 98 -3.12 -5.38 -1.01
N PRO A 99 -2.75 -6.34 -1.85
CA PRO A 99 -2.12 -6.06 -3.13
C PRO A 99 -3.07 -5.42 -4.14
N MET A 100 -2.47 -4.74 -5.14
CA MET A 100 -3.13 -4.23 -6.33
C MET A 100 -4.19 -3.16 -6.05
N ALA A 101 -3.89 -2.25 -5.09
CA ALA A 101 -4.79 -1.17 -4.67
C ALA A 101 -6.18 -1.67 -4.24
N ARG A 102 -6.23 -2.87 -3.66
CA ARG A 102 -7.46 -3.48 -3.12
C ARG A 102 -7.33 -3.63 -1.62
N ASN A 103 -8.47 -3.61 -0.96
CA ASN A 103 -8.56 -3.80 0.47
C ASN A 103 -9.05 -5.21 0.76
N HIS A 104 -8.42 -5.90 1.71
CA HIS A 104 -8.82 -7.26 2.06
C HIS A 104 -10.28 -7.34 2.54
N GLN A 105 -10.76 -6.27 3.19
CA GLN A 105 -12.17 -6.15 3.60
C GLN A 105 -13.14 -6.12 2.42
N GLU A 106 -12.75 -5.63 1.25
CA GLU A 106 -13.61 -5.71 0.06
C GLU A 106 -13.87 -7.18 -0.30
N TRP A 107 -12.81 -8.02 -0.31
CA TRP A 107 -12.97 -9.44 -0.53
C TRP A 107 -13.84 -10.10 0.55
N SER A 108 -13.57 -9.79 1.82
CA SER A 108 -14.29 -10.38 2.95
C SER A 108 -15.78 -10.04 2.93
N ARG A 109 -16.15 -8.81 2.58
CA ARG A 109 -17.55 -8.37 2.45
C ARG A 109 -18.29 -9.09 1.31
N HIS A 110 -17.58 -9.47 0.26
CA HIS A 110 -18.11 -10.13 -0.94
C HIS A 110 -17.68 -11.59 -1.08
N ARG A 111 -17.25 -12.24 0.01
CA ARG A 111 -16.71 -13.61 0.01
C ARG A 111 -17.64 -14.64 -0.64
N LYS A 112 -18.95 -14.50 -0.49
CA LYS A 112 -19.92 -15.41 -1.09
C LYS A 112 -19.94 -15.33 -2.62
N GLU A 113 -19.64 -14.16 -3.16
CA GLU A 113 -19.58 -13.88 -4.59
C GLU A 113 -18.22 -14.24 -5.17
N TYR A 114 -17.14 -13.81 -4.50
CA TYR A 114 -15.76 -13.98 -4.97
C TYR A 114 -15.19 -15.37 -4.69
N GLY A 115 -15.69 -16.08 -3.67
CA GLY A 115 -15.19 -17.40 -3.27
C GLY A 115 -13.90 -17.32 -2.43
N ALA A 116 -13.09 -18.39 -2.53
CA ALA A 116 -11.88 -18.52 -1.73
C ALA A 116 -10.76 -17.55 -2.17
N TRP A 117 -10.06 -16.95 -1.19
CA TRP A 117 -8.83 -16.20 -1.42
C TRP A 117 -7.66 -17.18 -1.61
N ASN A 118 -7.67 -17.87 -2.74
CA ASN A 118 -6.68 -18.89 -3.08
C ASN A 118 -6.35 -18.81 -4.57
N TYR A 119 -5.14 -18.36 -4.88
CA TYR A 119 -4.72 -18.11 -6.27
C TYR A 119 -4.58 -19.38 -7.11
N VAL A 120 -4.38 -20.55 -6.47
CA VAL A 120 -4.30 -21.83 -7.20
C VAL A 120 -5.67 -22.23 -7.75
N THR A 121 -6.72 -22.07 -6.96
CA THR A 121 -8.08 -22.53 -7.30
C THR A 121 -9.00 -21.44 -7.85
N ASN A 122 -8.67 -20.16 -7.60
CA ASN A 122 -9.54 -19.03 -7.90
C ASN A 122 -8.83 -17.87 -8.63
N GLN A 123 -7.80 -18.18 -9.42
CA GLN A 123 -6.97 -17.18 -10.09
C GLN A 123 -7.80 -16.18 -10.90
N LYS A 124 -8.79 -16.65 -11.70
CA LYS A 124 -9.56 -15.78 -12.60
C LYS A 124 -10.29 -14.65 -11.85
N ILE A 125 -10.94 -14.96 -10.75
CA ILE A 125 -11.68 -13.97 -9.94
C ILE A 125 -10.72 -13.04 -9.25
N ILE A 126 -9.60 -13.56 -8.72
CA ILE A 126 -8.57 -12.74 -8.08
C ILE A 126 -7.91 -11.79 -9.08
N ASP A 127 -7.58 -12.26 -10.30
CA ASP A 127 -7.04 -11.40 -11.36
C ASP A 127 -8.03 -10.30 -11.78
N GLN A 128 -9.33 -10.60 -11.83
CA GLN A 128 -10.37 -9.60 -12.07
C GLN A 128 -10.42 -8.58 -10.93
N PHE A 129 -10.43 -9.04 -9.68
CA PHE A 129 -10.40 -8.21 -8.50
C PHE A 129 -9.19 -7.26 -8.50
N PHE A 130 -8.02 -7.76 -8.85
CA PHE A 130 -6.80 -6.95 -9.00
C PHE A 130 -6.91 -5.92 -10.14
N SER A 131 -7.48 -6.31 -11.27
CA SER A 131 -7.70 -5.40 -12.40
C SER A 131 -8.57 -4.19 -12.03
N GLU A 132 -9.64 -4.43 -11.28
CA GLU A 132 -10.53 -3.37 -10.82
C GLU A 132 -9.82 -2.39 -9.86
N GLY A 133 -8.92 -2.91 -8.99
CA GLY A 133 -8.11 -2.06 -8.12
C GLY A 133 -7.20 -1.12 -8.93
N ILE A 134 -6.49 -1.63 -9.91
CA ILE A 134 -5.61 -0.81 -10.76
C ILE A 134 -6.40 0.22 -11.57
N ARG A 135 -7.57 -0.14 -12.11
CA ARG A 135 -8.41 0.82 -12.87
C ARG A 135 -8.80 2.04 -12.04
N ARG A 136 -9.09 1.88 -10.76
CA ARG A 136 -9.53 2.99 -9.91
C ARG A 136 -8.39 3.91 -9.46
N MET A 137 -7.15 3.43 -9.49
CA MET A 137 -5.99 4.22 -9.07
C MET A 137 -5.12 4.73 -10.23
N LYS A 138 -5.38 4.30 -11.48
CA LYS A 138 -4.50 4.57 -12.63
C LYS A 138 -4.29 6.05 -12.96
N ASP A 139 -5.19 6.92 -12.54
CA ASP A 139 -5.19 8.36 -12.80
C ASP A 139 -4.68 9.17 -11.58
N THR A 140 -4.21 8.51 -10.53
CA THR A 140 -3.61 9.10 -9.32
C THR A 140 -2.15 8.67 -9.17
N GLU A 141 -1.34 9.42 -8.39
CA GLU A 141 0.03 9.00 -8.07
C GLU A 141 0.00 8.04 -6.88
N ASP A 142 0.06 6.75 -7.16
CA ASP A 142 0.04 5.69 -6.16
C ASP A 142 1.25 4.75 -6.30
N VAL A 143 1.61 4.07 -5.22
CA VAL A 143 2.57 2.97 -5.23
C VAL A 143 1.80 1.67 -5.06
N VAL A 144 1.87 0.79 -6.05
CA VAL A 144 1.11 -0.47 -6.05
C VAL A 144 1.82 -1.53 -5.22
N THR A 145 1.19 -2.00 -4.15
CA THR A 145 1.65 -3.18 -3.44
C THR A 145 1.45 -4.42 -4.30
N ILE A 146 2.51 -5.19 -4.51
CA ILE A 146 2.50 -6.45 -5.25
C ILE A 146 2.84 -7.64 -4.35
N GLY A 147 2.65 -8.84 -4.87
CA GLY A 147 2.70 -10.06 -4.09
C GLY A 147 1.32 -10.46 -3.58
N MET A 148 1.28 -11.45 -2.73
CA MET A 148 0.03 -11.92 -2.11
C MET A 148 0.37 -12.67 -0.83
N ARG A 149 -0.45 -12.50 0.20
CA ARG A 149 -0.46 -13.34 1.39
C ARG A 149 -1.75 -14.17 1.42
N GLY A 150 -1.85 -15.07 2.34
CA GLY A 150 -3.06 -15.87 2.54
C GLY A 150 -4.21 -15.03 3.10
N ASP A 151 -5.34 -15.68 3.25
CA ASP A 151 -6.56 -15.06 3.76
C ASP A 151 -6.37 -14.53 5.19
N GLY A 152 -6.88 -13.34 5.48
CA GLY A 152 -6.80 -12.75 6.81
C GLY A 152 -5.37 -12.45 7.31
N ASP A 153 -4.46 -12.05 6.41
CA ASP A 153 -3.06 -11.75 6.74
C ASP A 153 -2.27 -12.99 7.23
N GLY A 154 -2.72 -14.20 6.84
CA GLY A 154 -1.99 -15.44 7.08
C GLY A 154 -1.02 -15.81 5.96
N PRO A 155 -0.22 -16.88 6.11
CA PRO A 155 0.58 -17.43 5.02
C PRO A 155 -0.32 -18.07 3.94
N MET A 156 0.14 -18.04 2.68
CA MET A 156 -0.61 -18.67 1.56
C MET A 156 -0.57 -20.20 1.62
N SER A 157 0.47 -20.76 2.21
CA SER A 157 0.72 -22.20 2.31
C SER A 157 1.58 -22.48 3.54
N GLU A 158 1.65 -23.75 3.97
CA GLU A 158 2.52 -24.17 5.07
C GLU A 158 4.01 -23.95 4.74
N ASP A 159 4.38 -24.18 3.48
CA ASP A 159 5.71 -23.92 2.94
C ASP A 159 5.71 -22.74 1.96
N ALA A 160 6.81 -21.99 1.90
CA ALA A 160 6.98 -20.90 0.96
C ALA A 160 7.08 -21.43 -0.49
N ASP A 161 5.96 -21.42 -1.21
CA ASP A 161 5.90 -21.76 -2.64
C ASP A 161 6.37 -20.56 -3.50
N THR A 162 7.68 -20.49 -3.73
CA THR A 162 8.30 -19.40 -4.50
C THR A 162 7.76 -19.35 -5.94
N LYS A 163 7.47 -20.49 -6.56
CA LYS A 163 6.95 -20.54 -7.94
C LYS A 163 5.54 -19.98 -8.04
N LEU A 164 4.71 -20.24 -7.03
CA LEU A 164 3.37 -19.66 -6.96
C LEU A 164 3.46 -18.13 -6.84
N LEU A 165 4.27 -17.63 -5.92
CA LEU A 165 4.41 -16.19 -5.70
C LEU A 165 5.02 -15.48 -6.92
N GLU A 166 6.02 -16.07 -7.58
CA GLU A 166 6.56 -15.56 -8.85
C GLU A 166 5.49 -15.47 -9.95
N ARG A 167 4.63 -16.49 -10.05
CA ARG A 167 3.50 -16.47 -10.99
C ARG A 167 2.52 -15.36 -10.68
N ILE A 168 2.19 -15.15 -9.40
CA ILE A 168 1.31 -14.08 -8.94
C ILE A 168 1.89 -12.72 -9.32
N ILE A 169 3.12 -12.44 -8.93
CA ILE A 169 3.80 -11.17 -9.22
C ILE A 169 3.86 -10.89 -10.72
N ARG A 170 4.21 -11.91 -11.52
CA ARG A 170 4.23 -11.78 -12.99
C ARG A 170 2.85 -11.43 -13.57
N ASN A 171 1.78 -12.03 -13.05
CA ASN A 171 0.43 -11.73 -13.50
C ASN A 171 -0.04 -10.35 -13.03
N GLN A 172 0.28 -9.96 -11.81
CA GLN A 172 0.00 -8.62 -11.29
C GLN A 172 0.66 -7.54 -12.15
N ARG A 173 1.93 -7.71 -12.53
CA ARG A 173 2.63 -6.76 -13.42
C ARG A 173 2.00 -6.70 -14.82
N LYS A 174 1.52 -7.83 -15.37
CA LYS A 174 0.74 -7.83 -16.61
C LYS A 174 -0.58 -7.06 -16.48
N ILE A 175 -1.25 -7.21 -15.35
CA ILE A 175 -2.49 -6.48 -15.05
C ILE A 175 -2.18 -4.97 -14.95
N ILE A 176 -1.14 -4.57 -14.23
CA ILE A 176 -0.70 -3.17 -14.13
C ILE A 176 -0.49 -2.60 -15.52
N ALA A 177 0.33 -3.24 -16.35
CA ALA A 177 0.60 -2.75 -17.70
C ALA A 177 -0.65 -2.66 -18.58
N ARG A 178 -1.54 -3.64 -18.49
CA ARG A 178 -2.79 -3.64 -19.26
C ARG A 178 -3.74 -2.53 -18.85
N GLU A 179 -3.97 -2.35 -17.55
CA GLU A 179 -4.97 -1.41 -17.05
C GLU A 179 -4.48 0.06 -17.08
N THR A 180 -3.18 0.29 -16.93
CA THR A 180 -2.58 1.63 -17.02
C THR A 180 -2.24 2.04 -18.45
N GLY A 181 -2.13 1.07 -19.38
CA GLY A 181 -1.68 1.33 -20.76
C GLY A 181 -0.20 1.68 -20.88
N ARG A 182 0.60 1.46 -19.83
CA ARG A 182 2.05 1.74 -19.77
C ARG A 182 2.81 0.48 -19.34
N PRO A 183 4.10 0.36 -19.66
CA PRO A 183 4.95 -0.68 -19.10
C PRO A 183 4.85 -0.73 -17.57
N ALA A 184 4.88 -1.94 -16.98
CA ALA A 184 4.69 -2.10 -15.53
C ALA A 184 5.76 -1.35 -14.71
N GLU A 185 6.98 -1.25 -15.24
CA GLU A 185 8.12 -0.55 -14.64
C GLU A 185 7.93 0.98 -14.53
N GLU A 186 6.99 1.55 -15.25
CA GLU A 186 6.63 2.97 -15.17
C GLU A 186 5.63 3.26 -14.03
N THR A 187 5.01 2.23 -13.48
CA THR A 187 4.13 2.35 -12.31
C THR A 187 4.91 1.94 -11.07
N PRO A 188 5.10 2.82 -10.07
CA PRO A 188 5.81 2.48 -8.85
C PRO A 188 5.17 1.28 -8.15
N GLN A 189 5.97 0.31 -7.75
CA GLN A 189 5.53 -0.91 -7.10
C GLN A 189 6.33 -1.16 -5.83
N VAL A 190 5.69 -1.75 -4.82
CA VAL A 190 6.35 -2.13 -3.57
C VAL A 190 6.05 -3.59 -3.22
N TRP A 191 7.06 -4.31 -2.77
CA TRP A 191 6.93 -5.64 -2.20
C TRP A 191 7.44 -5.64 -0.77
N ALA A 192 6.56 -5.98 0.18
CA ALA A 192 6.88 -5.96 1.60
C ALA A 192 7.40 -7.33 2.08
N LEU A 193 8.61 -7.35 2.62
CA LEU A 193 9.24 -8.51 3.24
C LEU A 193 8.83 -8.58 4.72
N TYR A 194 7.56 -8.90 4.97
CA TYR A 194 6.98 -9.01 6.30
C TYR A 194 6.65 -10.46 6.65
N LYS A 195 6.93 -10.88 7.86
CA LYS A 195 6.71 -12.25 8.36
C LYS A 195 7.30 -13.31 7.42
N GLU A 196 6.49 -14.30 7.01
CA GLU A 196 6.88 -15.39 6.11
C GLU A 196 7.31 -14.92 4.72
N VAL A 197 6.96 -13.71 4.29
CA VAL A 197 7.39 -13.19 2.99
C VAL A 197 8.91 -13.04 2.93
N GLN A 198 9.57 -12.80 4.07
CA GLN A 198 11.02 -12.84 4.16
C GLN A 198 11.59 -14.23 3.82
N ASP A 199 10.89 -15.31 4.19
CA ASP A 199 11.33 -16.68 3.90
C ASP A 199 11.33 -16.97 2.38
N TYR A 200 10.36 -16.41 1.62
CA TYR A 200 10.39 -16.49 0.16
C TYR A 200 11.63 -15.83 -0.42
N TYR A 201 11.98 -14.67 0.09
CA TYR A 201 13.18 -13.96 -0.33
C TYR A 201 14.46 -14.73 0.03
N ASP A 202 14.54 -15.30 1.23
CA ASP A 202 15.66 -16.08 1.71
C ASP A 202 15.80 -17.41 0.93
N LYS A 203 14.70 -17.98 0.44
CA LYS A 203 14.67 -19.11 -0.48
C LYS A 203 15.02 -18.75 -1.94
N GLY A 204 15.39 -17.50 -2.21
CA GLY A 204 15.89 -17.06 -3.51
C GLY A 204 14.87 -16.38 -4.43
N LEU A 205 13.62 -16.15 -4.00
CA LEU A 205 12.70 -15.36 -4.79
C LEU A 205 13.21 -13.92 -4.93
N ARG A 206 13.14 -13.39 -6.14
CA ARG A 206 13.54 -12.01 -6.44
C ARG A 206 12.44 -11.33 -7.24
N VAL A 207 12.24 -10.04 -6.97
CA VAL A 207 11.42 -9.15 -7.79
C VAL A 207 12.30 -8.39 -8.76
N PRO A 208 11.75 -7.85 -9.86
CA PRO A 208 12.51 -6.97 -10.77
C PRO A 208 13.10 -5.74 -10.06
N ASP A 209 14.19 -5.21 -10.61
CA ASP A 209 14.96 -4.10 -10.01
C ASP A 209 14.19 -2.78 -9.89
N ASP A 210 13.10 -2.64 -10.62
CA ASP A 210 12.19 -1.50 -10.56
C ASP A 210 11.18 -1.56 -9.40
N VAL A 211 11.14 -2.67 -8.66
CA VAL A 211 10.25 -2.85 -7.52
C VAL A 211 10.93 -2.42 -6.24
N ILE A 212 10.27 -1.55 -5.48
CA ILE A 212 10.73 -1.12 -4.15
C ILE A 212 10.61 -2.30 -3.19
N MET A 213 11.71 -2.69 -2.56
CA MET A 213 11.66 -3.67 -1.46
C MET A 213 11.49 -2.94 -0.13
N LEU A 214 10.40 -3.25 0.57
CA LEU A 214 10.15 -2.76 1.91
C LEU A 214 10.60 -3.81 2.92
N LEU A 215 11.59 -3.47 3.72
CA LEU A 215 12.06 -4.28 4.83
C LEU A 215 11.30 -3.87 6.09
N ALA A 216 10.67 -4.84 6.74
CA ALA A 216 9.92 -4.62 7.96
C ALA A 216 10.69 -5.11 9.19
N ASP A 217 10.47 -4.47 10.32
CA ASP A 217 10.81 -5.01 11.62
C ASP A 217 9.82 -6.12 12.04
N ASP A 218 10.15 -6.80 13.11
CA ASP A 218 9.19 -7.69 13.76
C ASP A 218 8.29 -6.89 14.72
N ASN A 219 7.28 -7.57 15.32
CA ASN A 219 6.36 -6.93 16.26
C ASN A 219 7.02 -6.41 17.55
N TRP A 220 8.32 -6.65 17.72
CA TRP A 220 9.12 -6.23 18.87
C TRP A 220 10.09 -5.10 18.53
N GLY A 221 10.06 -4.60 17.29
CA GLY A 221 10.95 -3.55 16.81
C GLY A 221 12.34 -4.04 16.39
N ASN A 222 12.55 -5.35 16.20
CA ASN A 222 13.82 -5.86 15.73
C ASN A 222 13.87 -5.89 14.21
N VAL A 223 14.84 -5.22 13.64
CA VAL A 223 15.15 -5.34 12.21
C VAL A 223 15.89 -6.65 12.00
N ARG A 224 15.21 -7.68 11.52
CA ARG A 224 15.74 -9.03 11.34
C ARG A 224 16.77 -9.10 10.24
N ARG A 225 16.65 -8.25 9.23
CA ARG A 225 17.51 -8.26 8.06
C ARG A 225 17.76 -6.84 7.57
N LEU A 226 19.00 -6.57 7.24
CA LEU A 226 19.39 -5.42 6.44
C LEU A 226 19.84 -5.88 5.05
N PRO A 227 19.66 -5.08 4.00
CA PRO A 227 20.12 -5.42 2.68
C PRO A 227 21.63 -5.51 2.64
N ASN A 228 22.16 -6.51 1.95
CA ASN A 228 23.59 -6.59 1.63
C ASN A 228 23.99 -5.57 0.54
N ALA A 229 25.26 -5.51 0.16
CA ALA A 229 25.77 -4.51 -0.78
C ALA A 229 25.14 -4.60 -2.18
N GLU A 230 24.82 -5.80 -2.65
CA GLU A 230 24.16 -6.00 -3.95
C GLU A 230 22.67 -5.65 -3.88
N GLU A 231 22.00 -6.05 -2.83
CA GLU A 231 20.59 -5.76 -2.58
C GLU A 231 20.33 -4.26 -2.41
N ARG A 232 21.27 -3.51 -1.83
CA ARG A 232 21.18 -2.03 -1.71
C ARG A 232 21.10 -1.32 -3.05
N LYS A 233 21.62 -1.91 -4.11
CA LYS A 233 21.49 -1.35 -5.47
C LYS A 233 20.03 -1.37 -5.96
N GLN A 234 19.23 -2.30 -5.44
CA GLN A 234 17.80 -2.45 -5.76
C GLN A 234 16.89 -1.65 -4.81
N ILE A 235 17.28 -1.50 -3.54
CA ILE A 235 16.49 -0.80 -2.52
C ILE A 235 16.64 0.73 -2.60
N GLY A 236 17.67 1.23 -3.20
CA GLY A 236 18.07 2.64 -3.15
C GLY A 236 17.36 3.57 -4.14
N ARG A 237 16.26 3.19 -4.75
CA ARG A 237 15.52 4.00 -5.72
C ARG A 237 14.17 4.51 -5.23
N ALA A 238 13.82 4.28 -3.97
CA ALA A 238 12.62 4.85 -3.35
C ALA A 238 12.92 6.13 -2.60
#